data_ca42f8a47da71680476be8e7edca2fe4
#
_entry.id   ca42f8a47da71680476be8e7edca2fe4
#
_cell.length_a   1.000
_cell.length_b   1.000
_cell.length_c   1.000
_cell.angle_alpha   90.00
_cell.angle_beta   90.00
_cell.angle_gamma   90.00
#
_symmetry.space_group_name_H-M   'P 1'
#
loop_
_entity.id
_entity.type
_entity.pdbx_description
1 polymer ?
#
loop_
_entity_poly.entity_id
_entity_poly.type
_entity_poly.pdbx_seq_one_letter_code
_entity_poly.pdbx_strand_id
1 'polypeptide(L)'
;KIIVTRPIVEAGENLGFLPGDLQEKIDPYLRPIYDALQDMLPINKIKKYIENKTIEIAPIAYMRGRTLKDAFILLDEAQNTTPSQIKMFLTRLGPNSKMIVNGDISQIDLIKNQKSGLIDAIKRLKNVNGIGFTTLDSKDVLRHSIVKRILKKY
;
A
#
# COMPACT_ATOMS: atom_id res chain seq x y z
N LYS A 1 -14.35 -8.31 -5.63
CA LYS A 1 -13.00 -8.23 -6.18
C LYS A 1 -11.98 -7.81 -5.12
N ILE A 2 -10.70 -7.97 -5.43
CA ILE A 2 -9.59 -7.49 -4.58
C ILE A 2 -8.93 -6.32 -5.29
N ILE A 3 -8.69 -5.23 -4.56
CA ILE A 3 -7.96 -4.07 -5.08
C ILE A 3 -6.77 -3.83 -4.14
N VAL A 4 -5.56 -3.90 -4.68
CA VAL A 4 -4.33 -3.61 -3.94
C VAL A 4 -3.72 -2.34 -4.50
N THR A 5 -3.41 -1.40 -3.64
CA THR A 5 -2.81 -0.14 -4.04
C THR A 5 -1.66 0.24 -3.11
N ARG A 6 -0.72 0.99 -3.66
CA ARG A 6 0.49 1.45 -2.96
C ARG A 6 0.85 2.87 -3.40
N PRO A 7 1.31 3.74 -2.51
CA PRO A 7 1.94 4.98 -2.92
C PRO A 7 3.24 4.68 -3.67
N ILE A 8 3.54 5.49 -4.66
CA ILE A 8 4.84 5.45 -5.33
C ILE A 8 5.70 6.50 -4.66
N VAL A 9 6.79 6.06 -4.05
CA VAL A 9 7.78 6.94 -3.42
C VAL A 9 9.10 6.74 -4.14
N GLU A 10 9.64 7.83 -4.65
CA GLU A 10 10.93 7.85 -5.31
C GLU A 10 12.03 7.79 -4.23
N ALA A 11 12.53 6.58 -3.96
CA ALA A 11 13.64 6.37 -3.02
C ALA A 11 14.98 6.66 -3.70
N GLY A 12 15.28 7.94 -3.94
CA GLY A 12 16.56 8.37 -4.50
C GLY A 12 16.70 8.31 -6.02
N GLU A 13 15.76 7.67 -6.72
CA GLU A 13 15.70 7.67 -8.20
C GLU A 13 14.42 8.37 -8.65
N ASN A 14 14.53 9.36 -9.52
CA ASN A 14 13.37 10.05 -10.07
C ASN A 14 12.73 9.20 -11.17
N LEU A 15 11.44 8.90 -11.06
CA LEU A 15 10.65 8.18 -12.07
C LEU A 15 10.83 8.79 -13.48
N GLY A 16 11.05 10.11 -13.57
CA GLY A 16 11.28 10.80 -14.82
C GLY A 16 12.53 10.35 -15.59
N PHE A 17 13.54 9.82 -14.91
CA PHE A 17 14.79 9.35 -15.50
C PHE A 17 14.79 7.85 -15.86
N LEU A 18 13.81 7.07 -15.40
CA LEU A 18 13.71 5.66 -15.75
C LEU A 18 13.29 5.54 -17.24
N PRO A 19 13.93 4.64 -18.01
CA PRO A 19 13.50 4.35 -19.38
C PRO A 19 12.15 3.62 -19.38
N GLY A 20 11.41 3.74 -20.49
CA GLY A 20 10.15 3.05 -20.68
C GLY A 20 8.91 3.93 -20.56
N ASP A 21 7.75 3.33 -20.77
CA ASP A 21 6.46 3.98 -20.59
C ASP A 21 6.09 4.11 -19.10
N LEU A 22 4.97 4.76 -18.80
CA LEU A 22 4.54 4.98 -17.40
C LEU A 22 4.30 3.67 -16.66
N GLN A 23 3.79 2.65 -17.34
CA GLN A 23 3.51 1.34 -16.74
C GLN A 23 4.83 0.65 -16.36
N GLU A 24 5.80 0.62 -17.26
CA GLU A 24 7.12 0.04 -17.03
C GLU A 24 7.87 0.74 -15.87
N LYS A 25 7.69 2.05 -15.73
CA LYS A 25 8.27 2.83 -14.63
C LYS A 25 7.63 2.54 -13.27
N ILE A 26 6.37 2.18 -13.26
CA ILE A 26 5.60 1.91 -12.03
C ILE A 26 5.77 0.46 -11.57
N ASP A 27 5.97 -0.48 -12.48
CA ASP A 27 6.08 -1.91 -12.21
C ASP A 27 7.06 -2.28 -11.06
N PRO A 28 8.26 -1.71 -10.98
CA PRO A 28 9.18 -2.00 -9.86
C PRO A 28 8.59 -1.75 -8.48
N TYR A 29 7.76 -0.71 -8.34
CA TYR A 29 7.13 -0.36 -7.06
C TYR A 29 5.98 -1.30 -6.68
N LEU A 30 5.39 -1.97 -7.66
CA LEU A 30 4.31 -2.94 -7.46
C LEU A 30 4.83 -4.38 -7.35
N ARG A 31 6.10 -4.63 -7.69
CA ARG A 31 6.71 -5.98 -7.66
C ARG A 31 6.54 -6.71 -6.33
N PRO A 32 6.74 -6.07 -5.15
CA PRO A 32 6.53 -6.76 -3.87
C PRO A 32 5.12 -7.33 -3.68
N ILE A 33 4.11 -6.71 -4.30
CA ILE A 33 2.72 -7.20 -4.27
C ILE A 33 2.60 -8.46 -5.14
N TYR A 34 3.22 -8.45 -6.33
CA TYR A 34 3.23 -9.62 -7.20
C TYR A 34 3.97 -10.80 -6.57
N ASP A 35 5.12 -10.53 -5.92
CA ASP A 35 5.90 -11.56 -5.22
C ASP A 35 5.05 -12.19 -4.10
N ALA A 36 4.38 -11.39 -3.27
CA ALA A 36 3.48 -11.88 -2.23
C ALA A 36 2.30 -12.68 -2.79
N LEU A 37 1.76 -12.31 -3.94
CA LEU A 37 0.72 -13.10 -4.61
C LEU A 37 1.25 -14.43 -5.12
N GLN A 38 2.49 -14.48 -5.62
CA GLN A 38 3.11 -15.72 -6.11
C GLN A 38 3.42 -16.70 -4.98
N ASP A 39 3.69 -16.22 -3.77
CA ASP A 39 3.81 -17.06 -2.58
C ASP A 39 2.46 -17.73 -2.18
N MET A 40 1.34 -17.13 -2.54
CA MET A 40 0.00 -17.60 -2.17
C MET A 40 -0.73 -18.35 -3.29
N LEU A 41 -0.44 -18.05 -4.55
CA LEU A 41 -1.20 -18.54 -5.70
C LEU A 41 -0.28 -18.92 -6.86
N PRO A 42 -0.63 -19.98 -7.62
CA PRO A 42 0.06 -20.30 -8.86
C PRO A 42 -0.02 -19.15 -9.87
N ILE A 43 1.08 -18.92 -10.59
CA ILE A 43 1.24 -17.80 -11.52
C ILE A 43 0.15 -17.72 -12.60
N ASN A 44 -0.32 -18.86 -13.09
CA ASN A 44 -1.40 -18.94 -14.07
C ASN A 44 -2.74 -18.44 -13.52
N LYS A 45 -3.02 -18.68 -12.22
CA LYS A 45 -4.21 -18.14 -11.55
C LYS A 45 -4.10 -16.64 -11.35
N ILE A 46 -2.92 -16.15 -10.97
CA ILE A 46 -2.68 -14.71 -10.81
C ILE A 46 -2.95 -13.99 -12.12
N LYS A 47 -2.37 -14.46 -13.22
CA LYS A 47 -2.60 -13.90 -14.56
C LYS A 47 -4.09 -13.84 -14.90
N LYS A 48 -4.80 -14.97 -14.74
CA LYS A 48 -6.25 -15.04 -14.99
C LYS A 48 -7.04 -14.06 -14.13
N TYR A 49 -6.68 -13.89 -12.84
CA TYR A 49 -7.40 -12.99 -11.94
C TYR A 49 -7.13 -11.51 -12.23
N ILE A 50 -5.95 -11.18 -12.75
CA ILE A 50 -5.64 -9.82 -13.21
C ILE A 50 -6.37 -9.52 -14.54
N GLU A 51 -6.32 -10.42 -15.51
CA GLU A 51 -6.99 -10.29 -16.80
C GLU A 51 -8.51 -10.10 -16.67
N ASN A 52 -9.15 -10.89 -15.84
CA ASN A 52 -10.60 -10.80 -15.58
C ASN A 52 -10.98 -9.75 -14.52
N LYS A 53 -10.00 -8.96 -14.02
CA LYS A 53 -10.18 -7.90 -13.03
C LYS A 53 -10.74 -8.37 -11.69
N THR A 54 -10.55 -9.64 -11.34
CA THR A 54 -10.81 -10.16 -9.98
C THR A 54 -9.79 -9.58 -9.00
N ILE A 55 -8.52 -9.46 -9.43
CA ILE A 55 -7.46 -8.75 -8.73
C ILE A 55 -7.06 -7.54 -9.58
N GLU A 56 -7.01 -6.39 -8.94
CA GLU A 56 -6.54 -5.13 -9.51
C GLU A 56 -5.38 -4.61 -8.67
N ILE A 57 -4.24 -4.35 -9.30
CA ILE A 57 -3.05 -3.78 -8.65
C ILE A 57 -2.74 -2.47 -9.36
N ALA A 58 -2.72 -1.37 -8.61
CA ALA A 58 -2.52 -0.05 -9.20
C ALA A 58 -1.97 0.97 -8.17
N PRO A 59 -1.25 2.01 -8.60
CA PRO A 59 -0.86 3.11 -7.74
C PRO A 59 -2.06 3.81 -7.10
N ILE A 60 -1.86 4.36 -5.90
CA ILE A 60 -2.92 5.08 -5.18
C ILE A 60 -3.54 6.24 -6.00
N ALA A 61 -2.76 6.86 -6.87
CA ALA A 61 -3.23 7.96 -7.73
C ALA A 61 -4.39 7.53 -8.65
N TYR A 62 -4.42 6.25 -9.07
CA TYR A 62 -5.46 5.70 -9.95
C TYR A 62 -6.79 5.47 -9.24
N MET A 63 -6.85 5.65 -7.93
CA MET A 63 -8.08 5.55 -7.14
C MET A 63 -8.90 6.84 -7.16
N ARG A 64 -8.30 7.96 -7.62
CA ARG A 64 -8.98 9.26 -7.66
C ARG A 64 -10.24 9.21 -8.54
N GLY A 65 -11.34 9.80 -8.05
CA GLY A 65 -12.61 9.88 -8.78
C GLY A 65 -13.41 8.58 -8.86
N ARG A 66 -12.92 7.50 -8.26
CA ARG A 66 -13.60 6.18 -8.25
C ARG A 66 -14.45 6.00 -7.01
N THR A 67 -15.42 5.10 -7.10
CA THR A 67 -16.12 4.49 -5.96
C THR A 67 -15.82 3.00 -5.98
N LEU A 68 -15.14 2.52 -4.96
CA LEU A 68 -14.66 1.13 -4.87
C LEU A 68 -15.74 0.29 -4.15
N LYS A 69 -16.60 -0.34 -4.93
CA LYS A 69 -17.73 -1.14 -4.43
C LYS A 69 -17.48 -2.64 -4.63
N ASP A 70 -18.17 -3.47 -3.83
CA ASP A 70 -18.10 -4.93 -3.88
C ASP A 70 -16.66 -5.45 -3.89
N ALA A 71 -15.83 -4.88 -2.99
CA ALA A 71 -14.39 -5.08 -3.03
C ALA A 71 -13.77 -5.23 -1.64
N PHE A 72 -12.71 -6.03 -1.59
CA PHE A 72 -11.71 -6.02 -0.54
C PHE A 72 -10.56 -5.12 -1.01
N ILE A 73 -10.28 -4.07 -0.27
CA ILE A 73 -9.37 -2.99 -0.72
C ILE A 73 -8.20 -2.92 0.26
N LEU A 74 -6.98 -2.98 -0.24
CA LEU A 74 -5.75 -2.88 0.55
C LEU A 74 -4.94 -1.68 0.07
N LEU A 75 -4.57 -0.81 1.00
CA LEU A 75 -3.50 0.17 0.82
C LEU A 75 -2.29 -0.30 1.59
N ASP A 76 -1.23 -0.64 0.88
CA ASP A 76 0.07 -1.00 1.45
C ASP A 76 1.01 0.21 1.50
N GLU A 77 2.00 0.19 2.40
CA GLU A 77 2.97 1.29 2.64
C GLU A 77 2.31 2.66 2.86
N ALA A 78 1.20 2.67 3.58
CA ALA A 78 0.38 3.87 3.76
C ALA A 78 1.11 5.02 4.51
N GLN A 79 2.17 4.73 5.27
CA GLN A 79 3.00 5.76 5.90
C GLN A 79 3.64 6.71 4.88
N ASN A 80 3.80 6.24 3.65
CA ASN A 80 4.36 6.99 2.53
C ASN A 80 3.30 7.75 1.71
N THR A 81 2.09 7.89 2.21
CA THR A 81 1.08 8.81 1.66
C THR A 81 1.14 10.16 2.33
N THR A 82 0.74 11.20 1.61
CA THR A 82 0.43 12.50 2.22
C THR A 82 -0.97 12.50 2.84
N PRO A 83 -1.31 13.45 3.75
CA PRO A 83 -2.66 13.58 4.31
C PRO A 83 -3.76 13.75 3.25
N SER A 84 -3.46 14.43 2.14
CA SER A 84 -4.39 14.58 1.02
C SER A 84 -4.61 13.28 0.26
N GLN A 85 -3.55 12.48 0.05
CA GLN A 85 -3.64 11.20 -0.64
C GLN A 85 -4.42 10.18 0.18
N ILE A 86 -4.14 10.03 1.48
CA ILE A 86 -4.87 9.09 2.31
C ILE A 86 -6.34 9.48 2.48
N LYS A 87 -6.64 10.76 2.64
CA LYS A 87 -8.02 11.27 2.66
C LYS A 87 -8.73 10.95 1.34
N MET A 88 -8.09 11.24 0.21
CA MET A 88 -8.61 10.90 -1.11
C MET A 88 -8.93 9.42 -1.22
N PHE A 89 -8.04 8.55 -0.78
CA PHE A 89 -8.20 7.10 -0.85
C PHE A 89 -9.32 6.59 0.07
N LEU A 90 -9.33 6.97 1.34
CA LEU A 90 -10.34 6.52 2.32
C LEU A 90 -11.75 6.88 1.89
N THR A 91 -11.92 8.03 1.23
CA THR A 91 -13.22 8.48 0.69
C THR A 91 -13.65 7.76 -0.59
N ARG A 92 -12.88 6.77 -1.07
CA ARG A 92 -13.27 5.89 -2.19
C ARG A 92 -14.06 4.66 -1.75
N LEU A 93 -14.14 4.39 -0.45
CA LEU A 93 -14.88 3.25 0.06
C LEU A 93 -16.34 3.30 -0.39
N GLY A 94 -16.77 2.29 -1.11
CA GLY A 94 -18.13 2.15 -1.63
C GLY A 94 -18.92 1.05 -0.92
N PRO A 95 -20.18 0.85 -1.32
CA PRO A 95 -21.02 -0.19 -0.74
C PRO A 95 -20.41 -1.59 -0.85
N ASN A 96 -20.73 -2.46 0.11
CA ASN A 96 -20.31 -3.87 0.19
C ASN A 96 -18.79 -4.04 0.11
N SER A 97 -18.02 -3.09 0.66
CA SER A 97 -16.57 -3.12 0.61
C SER A 97 -15.96 -3.02 1.99
N LYS A 98 -14.77 -3.62 2.12
CA LYS A 98 -13.92 -3.52 3.28
C LYS A 98 -12.57 -2.95 2.86
N MET A 99 -12.05 -2.00 3.64
CA MET A 99 -10.77 -1.37 3.38
C MET A 99 -9.80 -1.67 4.52
N ILE A 100 -8.59 -2.07 4.15
CA ILE A 100 -7.46 -2.27 5.06
C ILE A 100 -6.38 -1.27 4.65
N VAL A 101 -5.84 -0.59 5.64
CA VAL A 101 -4.71 0.33 5.47
C VAL A 101 -3.55 -0.21 6.30
N ASN A 102 -2.48 -0.61 5.64
CA ASN A 102 -1.29 -1.17 6.24
C ASN A 102 -0.11 -0.20 6.08
N GLY A 103 0.75 -0.10 7.09
CA GLY A 103 1.96 0.70 7.00
C GLY A 103 2.80 0.67 8.27
N ASP A 104 4.06 1.01 8.12
CA ASP A 104 5.05 1.07 9.20
C ASP A 104 5.49 2.52 9.41
N ILE A 105 5.08 3.12 10.52
CA ILE A 105 5.40 4.53 10.85
C ILE A 105 6.90 4.77 11.13
N SER A 106 7.70 3.71 11.28
CA SER A 106 9.16 3.82 11.43
C SER A 106 9.88 3.90 10.07
N GLN A 107 9.21 3.58 8.96
CA GLN A 107 9.76 3.53 7.60
C GLN A 107 9.12 4.58 6.68
N ILE A 108 9.22 5.86 7.08
CA ILE A 108 8.67 6.98 6.30
C ILE A 108 9.73 7.51 5.36
N ASP A 109 9.53 7.32 4.05
CA ASP A 109 10.43 7.73 2.98
C ASP A 109 9.94 8.98 2.22
N LEU A 110 9.02 9.73 2.82
CA LEU A 110 8.52 10.98 2.22
C LEU A 110 9.61 12.05 2.14
N ILE A 111 9.51 12.90 1.12
CA ILE A 111 10.41 14.06 0.96
C ILE A 111 10.40 14.92 2.24
N LYS A 112 11.56 15.50 2.58
CA LYS A 112 11.72 16.37 3.77
C LYS A 112 10.57 17.38 3.85
N ASN A 113 9.99 17.50 5.06
CA ASN A 113 8.86 18.38 5.42
C ASN A 113 7.46 17.88 5.01
N GLN A 114 7.30 16.73 4.38
CA GLN A 114 5.99 16.13 4.18
C GLN A 114 5.55 15.31 5.39
N LYS A 115 4.29 15.49 5.79
CA LYS A 115 3.69 14.73 6.90
C LYS A 115 3.13 13.42 6.37
N SER A 116 3.34 12.34 7.11
CA SER A 116 2.73 11.05 6.81
C SER A 116 1.21 11.11 6.94
N GLY A 117 0.53 10.71 5.88
CA GLY A 117 -0.93 10.59 5.87
C GLY A 117 -1.44 9.52 6.83
N LEU A 118 -0.71 8.41 6.99
CA LEU A 118 -1.07 7.37 7.95
C LEU A 118 -1.11 7.90 9.38
N ILE A 119 -0.08 8.66 9.79
CA ILE A 119 -0.05 9.26 11.13
C ILE A 119 -1.20 10.26 11.31
N ASP A 120 -1.49 11.08 10.30
CA ASP A 120 -2.61 12.03 10.34
C ASP A 120 -3.96 11.29 10.41
N ALA A 121 -4.13 10.24 9.63
CA ALA A 121 -5.34 9.42 9.63
C ALA A 121 -5.59 8.73 10.98
N ILE A 122 -4.56 8.13 11.59
CA ILE A 122 -4.66 7.51 12.92
C ILE A 122 -5.16 8.53 13.94
N LYS A 123 -4.59 9.74 13.97
CA LYS A 123 -4.99 10.79 14.91
C LYS A 123 -6.45 11.22 14.72
N ARG A 124 -6.90 11.38 13.48
CA ARG A 124 -8.24 11.89 13.17
C ARG A 124 -9.34 10.85 13.32
N LEU A 125 -9.02 9.59 13.04
CA LEU A 125 -10.03 8.54 12.89
C LEU A 125 -10.15 7.63 14.11
N LYS A 126 -9.33 7.85 15.15
CA LYS A 126 -9.24 7.00 16.35
C LYS A 126 -10.60 6.69 17.02
N ASN A 127 -11.56 7.62 16.95
CA ASN A 127 -12.86 7.49 17.59
C ASN A 127 -14.01 7.41 16.59
N VAL A 128 -13.73 7.13 15.32
CA VAL A 128 -14.77 7.02 14.29
C VAL A 128 -15.35 5.61 14.32
N ASN A 129 -16.65 5.53 14.53
CA ASN A 129 -17.37 4.23 14.53
C ASN A 129 -17.21 3.52 13.17
N GLY A 130 -16.96 2.22 13.21
CA GLY A 130 -16.70 1.41 12.01
C GLY A 130 -15.24 1.38 11.57
N ILE A 131 -14.32 2.07 12.27
CA ILE A 131 -12.89 2.02 12.02
C ILE A 131 -12.19 1.35 13.20
N GLY A 132 -11.47 0.25 12.92
CA GLY A 132 -10.63 -0.46 13.88
C GLY A 132 -9.15 -0.19 13.66
N PHE A 133 -8.37 -0.24 14.74
CA PHE A 133 -6.91 -0.11 14.70
C PHE A 133 -6.27 -1.32 15.35
N THR A 134 -5.25 -1.85 14.70
CA THR A 134 -4.39 -2.93 15.23
C THR A 134 -2.95 -2.48 15.10
N THR A 135 -2.20 -2.55 16.19
CA THR A 135 -0.77 -2.27 16.21
C THR A 135 -0.02 -3.57 16.42
N LEU A 136 0.96 -3.82 15.55
CA LEU A 136 1.91 -4.92 15.66
C LEU A 136 3.21 -4.37 16.26
N ASP A 137 3.86 -5.16 17.09
CA ASP A 137 5.12 -4.80 17.75
C ASP A 137 6.30 -5.70 17.29
N SER A 138 7.47 -5.47 17.84
CA SER A 138 8.68 -6.23 17.50
C SER A 138 8.59 -7.75 17.73
N LYS A 139 7.64 -8.21 18.56
CA LYS A 139 7.42 -9.65 18.81
C LYS A 139 6.67 -10.30 17.66
N ASP A 140 5.85 -9.53 16.93
CA ASP A 140 5.06 -9.99 15.80
C ASP A 140 5.90 -10.09 14.52
N VAL A 141 7.14 -9.55 14.52
CA VAL A 141 8.00 -9.49 13.34
C VAL A 141 8.61 -10.86 13.03
N LEU A 142 8.16 -11.46 11.93
CA LEU A 142 8.73 -12.68 11.36
C LEU A 142 9.83 -12.33 10.36
N ARG A 143 11.07 -12.30 10.81
CA ARG A 143 12.25 -12.06 9.95
C ARG A 143 13.35 -13.07 10.25
N HIS A 144 14.19 -13.33 9.27
CA HIS A 144 15.37 -14.17 9.45
C HIS A 144 16.23 -13.67 10.62
N SER A 145 16.78 -14.59 11.40
CA SER A 145 17.54 -14.27 12.64
C SER A 145 18.70 -13.31 12.42
N ILE A 146 19.38 -13.40 11.25
CA ILE A 146 20.48 -12.48 10.92
C ILE A 146 19.97 -11.05 10.70
N VAL A 147 18.79 -10.87 10.07
CA VAL A 147 18.18 -9.56 9.85
C VAL A 147 17.83 -8.90 11.18
N LYS A 148 17.28 -9.66 12.14
CA LYS A 148 17.02 -9.15 13.49
C LYS A 148 18.30 -8.67 14.20
N ARG A 149 19.44 -9.35 13.95
CA ARG A 149 20.75 -8.94 14.50
C ARG A 149 21.32 -7.71 13.84
N ILE A 150 21.16 -7.58 12.53
CA ILE A 150 21.58 -6.40 11.77
C ILE A 150 20.82 -5.17 12.27
N LEU A 151 19.47 -5.23 12.32
CA LEU A 151 18.64 -4.11 12.76
C LEU A 151 18.92 -3.61 14.19
N LYS A 152 19.53 -4.44 15.04
CA LYS A 152 19.96 -4.01 16.38
C LYS A 152 21.25 -3.17 16.36
N LYS A 153 21.93 -3.05 15.23
CA LYS A 153 23.19 -2.31 15.08
C LYS A 153 23.02 -0.97 14.35
N TYR A 154 21.89 -0.77 13.70
CA TYR A 154 21.47 0.49 13.08
C TYR A 154 20.40 1.19 13.93
#